data_12d5303e747e39bf36e214b7f72b4055
#
_entry.id   12d5303e747e39bf36e214b7f72b4055
#
_cell.length_a   1.000
_cell.length_b   1.000
_cell.length_c   1.000
_cell.angle_alpha   90.00
_cell.angle_beta   90.00
_cell.angle_gamma   90.00
#
_symmetry.space_group_name_H-M   'P 1'
#
loop_
_entity.id
_entity.type
_entity.pdbx_description
1 polymer ?
#
loop_
_entity_poly.entity_id
_entity_poly.type
_entity_poly.pdbx_seq_one_letter_code
_entity_poly.pdbx_strand_id
1 'polypeptide(L)'
;MARSVAFDVQHRHVDPAAWDDIYIVGDPHGCRAAVETLCDRLSLTDSDLLIFVGDLVRKGPDTKGVVDLVRSAPNMLTVRGNNEEKLLRGEKTVDALTEADLGWIADQPAVISLPETLITHAGVDPRKPRTDHTVDDLQNVRSMVPDASYQPPFWFDRYDGPERVFFGHTVLSAPIVREHAVGLDTGYVYGNELTAYDWRADELSTVAADETHEARPAEKFISPSVNPPQ
;
A
#
# COMPACT_ATOMS: atom_id res chain seq x y z
N MET A 1 -10.45 25.74 -7.71
CA MET A 1 -9.83 24.44 -8.03
C MET A 1 -8.34 24.56 -7.65
N ALA A 2 -7.94 23.94 -6.54
CA ALA A 2 -6.54 23.86 -6.18
C ALA A 2 -5.84 23.00 -7.24
N ARG A 3 -4.78 23.47 -7.87
CA ARG A 3 -3.94 22.66 -8.74
C ARG A 3 -3.24 21.63 -7.86
N SER A 4 -3.60 20.35 -8.01
CA SER A 4 -2.80 19.26 -7.47
C SER A 4 -1.37 19.43 -8.00
N VAL A 5 -0.41 19.58 -7.10
CA VAL A 5 1.00 19.64 -7.47
C VAL A 5 1.40 18.23 -7.91
N ALA A 6 1.78 18.07 -9.17
CA ALA A 6 2.14 16.78 -9.75
C ALA A 6 3.44 16.23 -9.13
N PHE A 7 3.51 14.91 -8.95
CA PHE A 7 4.77 14.20 -8.74
C PHE A 7 5.50 14.04 -10.07
N ASP A 8 6.83 14.10 -10.08
CA ASP A 8 7.66 13.79 -11.26
C ASP A 8 8.01 12.30 -11.35
N VAL A 9 6.98 11.45 -11.15
CA VAL A 9 7.05 9.99 -11.23
C VAL A 9 5.81 9.45 -11.95
N GLN A 10 5.79 8.15 -12.27
CA GLN A 10 4.59 7.52 -12.82
C GLN A 10 3.41 7.72 -11.87
N HIS A 11 2.41 8.44 -12.32
CA HIS A 11 1.24 8.84 -11.54
C HIS A 11 -0.05 8.54 -12.32
N ARG A 12 -0.96 7.81 -11.70
CA ARG A 12 -2.29 7.48 -12.24
C ARG A 12 -3.38 8.26 -11.50
N HIS A 13 -4.23 8.96 -12.25
CA HIS A 13 -5.43 9.58 -11.71
C HIS A 13 -6.64 8.66 -11.91
N VAL A 14 -7.46 8.51 -10.89
CA VAL A 14 -8.68 7.70 -10.92
C VAL A 14 -9.89 8.63 -10.76
N ASP A 15 -10.86 8.47 -11.65
CA ASP A 15 -12.16 9.13 -11.51
C ASP A 15 -13.06 8.25 -10.63
N PRO A 16 -13.41 8.69 -9.41
CA PRO A 16 -14.26 7.91 -8.53
C PRO A 16 -15.71 7.77 -9.03
N ALA A 17 -16.14 8.62 -9.97
CA ALA A 17 -17.49 8.51 -10.53
C ALA A 17 -17.67 7.29 -11.47
N ALA A 18 -16.57 6.64 -11.85
CA ALA A 18 -16.60 5.44 -12.68
C ALA A 18 -16.89 4.15 -11.89
N TRP A 19 -16.96 4.22 -10.54
CA TRP A 19 -17.05 3.05 -9.67
C TRP A 19 -18.15 3.22 -8.63
N ASP A 20 -18.80 2.11 -8.26
CA ASP A 20 -19.83 2.10 -7.22
C ASP A 20 -19.17 2.23 -5.85
N ASP A 21 -18.23 1.33 -5.51
CA ASP A 21 -17.41 1.40 -4.31
C ASP A 21 -15.92 1.37 -4.63
N ILE A 22 -15.10 1.90 -3.73
CA ILE A 22 -13.63 1.94 -3.86
C ILE A 22 -13.00 1.46 -2.57
N TYR A 23 -12.21 0.40 -2.66
CA TYR A 23 -11.49 -0.18 -1.53
C TYR A 23 -9.99 -0.01 -1.70
N ILE A 24 -9.30 0.45 -0.65
CA ILE A 24 -7.85 0.57 -0.63
C ILE A 24 -7.31 -0.50 0.31
N VAL A 25 -6.39 -1.35 -0.18
CA VAL A 25 -5.96 -2.59 0.48
C VAL A 25 -4.47 -2.52 0.82
N GLY A 26 -4.13 -2.99 2.02
CA GLY A 26 -2.76 -3.15 2.49
C GLY A 26 -1.94 -4.18 1.70
N ASP A 27 -0.71 -4.44 2.14
CA ASP A 27 0.30 -5.26 1.49
C ASP A 27 -0.08 -6.77 1.50
N PRO A 28 -0.40 -7.41 0.36
CA PRO A 28 -0.81 -8.82 0.34
C PRO A 28 0.36 -9.80 0.29
N HIS A 29 1.56 -9.36 -0.13
CA HIS A 29 2.79 -10.14 -0.12
C HIS A 29 2.67 -11.60 -0.64
N GLY A 30 2.02 -11.82 -1.79
CA GLY A 30 1.85 -13.15 -2.35
C GLY A 30 0.85 -14.06 -1.61
N CYS A 31 0.02 -13.50 -0.74
CA CYS A 31 -1.03 -14.26 -0.04
C CYS A 31 -2.35 -14.20 -0.82
N ARG A 32 -2.41 -14.89 -1.96
CA ARG A 32 -3.55 -14.88 -2.89
C ARG A 32 -4.87 -15.24 -2.20
N ALA A 33 -4.89 -16.32 -1.41
CA ALA A 33 -6.10 -16.75 -0.72
C ALA A 33 -6.69 -15.67 0.22
N ALA A 34 -5.81 -14.84 0.82
CA ALA A 34 -6.26 -13.71 1.63
C ALA A 34 -6.97 -12.64 0.79
N VAL A 35 -6.43 -12.34 -0.40
CA VAL A 35 -7.04 -11.38 -1.32
C VAL A 35 -8.39 -11.89 -1.81
N GLU A 36 -8.49 -13.16 -2.19
CA GLU A 36 -9.75 -13.78 -2.61
C GLU A 36 -10.79 -13.77 -1.46
N THR A 37 -10.38 -14.14 -0.25
CA THR A 37 -11.25 -14.06 0.95
C THR A 37 -11.71 -12.63 1.25
N LEU A 38 -10.83 -11.64 1.05
CA LEU A 38 -11.18 -10.23 1.22
C LEU A 38 -12.20 -9.78 0.17
N CYS A 39 -12.02 -10.16 -1.11
CA CYS A 39 -12.98 -9.87 -2.18
C CYS A 39 -14.37 -10.47 -1.87
N ASP A 40 -14.41 -11.72 -1.40
CA ASP A 40 -15.67 -12.38 -0.99
C ASP A 40 -16.34 -11.63 0.18
N ARG A 41 -15.56 -11.23 1.19
CA ARG A 41 -16.05 -10.47 2.36
C ARG A 41 -16.63 -9.12 1.98
N LEU A 42 -15.99 -8.42 1.05
CA LEU A 42 -16.45 -7.14 0.52
C LEU A 42 -17.63 -7.31 -0.46
N SER A 43 -17.96 -8.55 -0.86
CA SER A 43 -18.91 -8.85 -1.94
C SER A 43 -18.55 -8.08 -3.22
N LEU A 44 -17.25 -8.01 -3.53
CA LEU A 44 -16.68 -7.21 -4.61
C LEU A 44 -17.34 -7.57 -5.96
N THR A 45 -17.79 -6.57 -6.69
CA THR A 45 -18.37 -6.68 -8.03
C THR A 45 -17.46 -6.07 -9.09
N ASP A 46 -17.78 -6.26 -10.36
CA ASP A 46 -17.05 -5.62 -11.48
C ASP A 46 -17.23 -4.09 -11.51
N SER A 47 -18.22 -3.55 -10.79
CA SER A 47 -18.47 -2.12 -10.65
C SER A 47 -17.66 -1.46 -9.53
N ASP A 48 -17.00 -2.26 -8.69
CA ASP A 48 -16.20 -1.78 -7.57
C ASP A 48 -14.71 -1.77 -7.92
N LEU A 49 -13.96 -0.85 -7.34
CA LEU A 49 -12.52 -0.73 -7.56
C LEU A 49 -11.73 -1.16 -6.32
N LEU A 50 -10.76 -2.03 -6.52
CA LEU A 50 -9.75 -2.39 -5.52
C LEU A 50 -8.42 -1.75 -5.85
N ILE A 51 -7.78 -1.05 -4.89
CA ILE A 51 -6.46 -0.42 -5.07
C ILE A 51 -5.51 -0.90 -3.98
N PHE A 52 -4.47 -1.63 -4.36
CA PHE A 52 -3.44 -2.08 -3.43
C PHE A 52 -2.39 -0.99 -3.21
N VAL A 53 -1.93 -0.85 -1.97
CA VAL A 53 -0.84 0.08 -1.62
C VAL A 53 0.56 -0.45 -1.98
N GLY A 54 0.64 -1.49 -2.82
CA GLY A 54 1.88 -2.11 -3.29
C GLY A 54 2.24 -3.39 -2.55
N ASP A 55 3.46 -3.86 -2.77
CA ASP A 55 4.00 -5.10 -2.18
C ASP A 55 3.09 -6.32 -2.42
N LEU A 56 2.63 -6.48 -3.66
CA LEU A 56 1.89 -7.67 -4.11
C LEU A 56 2.75 -8.93 -4.02
N VAL A 57 4.08 -8.78 -4.14
CA VAL A 57 5.05 -9.84 -4.35
C VAL A 57 5.81 -10.24 -3.10
N ARG A 58 6.39 -11.45 -3.12
CA ARG A 58 7.31 -12.01 -2.13
C ARG A 58 6.67 -12.34 -0.79
N LYS A 59 7.40 -13.05 0.04
CA LYS A 59 7.14 -13.50 1.41
C LYS A 59 6.06 -14.56 1.55
N GLY A 60 4.90 -14.39 0.95
CA GLY A 60 3.80 -15.36 0.97
C GLY A 60 3.95 -16.45 -0.11
N PRO A 61 3.05 -17.43 -0.11
CA PRO A 61 3.21 -18.68 -0.83
C PRO A 61 2.93 -18.58 -2.34
N ASP A 62 2.15 -17.58 -2.81
CA ASP A 62 1.68 -17.50 -4.19
C ASP A 62 1.80 -16.09 -4.79
N THR A 63 3.05 -15.62 -4.91
CA THR A 63 3.34 -14.33 -5.58
C THR A 63 2.78 -14.27 -7.00
N LYS A 64 2.96 -15.36 -7.78
CA LYS A 64 2.48 -15.39 -9.18
C LYS A 64 0.97 -15.30 -9.24
N GLY A 65 0.28 -16.00 -8.35
CA GLY A 65 -1.18 -15.97 -8.29
C GLY A 65 -1.74 -14.59 -7.92
N VAL A 66 -1.08 -13.82 -7.04
CA VAL A 66 -1.49 -12.43 -6.75
C VAL A 66 -1.26 -11.53 -7.96
N VAL A 67 -0.09 -11.64 -8.61
CA VAL A 67 0.22 -10.86 -9.82
C VAL A 67 -0.78 -11.15 -10.94
N ASP A 68 -1.09 -12.43 -11.18
CA ASP A 68 -2.06 -12.83 -12.21
C ASP A 68 -3.47 -12.32 -11.90
N LEU A 69 -3.90 -12.40 -10.63
CA LEU A 69 -5.20 -11.93 -10.19
C LEU A 69 -5.36 -10.43 -10.47
N VAL A 70 -4.42 -9.62 -9.97
CA VAL A 70 -4.49 -8.17 -10.13
C VAL A 70 -4.33 -7.75 -11.59
N ARG A 71 -3.43 -8.40 -12.34
CA ARG A 71 -3.19 -8.10 -13.75
C ARG A 71 -4.39 -8.41 -14.65
N SER A 72 -5.13 -9.49 -14.35
CA SER A 72 -6.28 -9.91 -15.17
C SER A 72 -7.56 -9.16 -14.87
N ALA A 73 -7.69 -8.54 -13.70
CA ALA A 73 -8.89 -7.85 -13.27
C ALA A 73 -8.82 -6.35 -13.62
N PRO A 74 -9.71 -5.82 -14.50
CA PRO A 74 -9.68 -4.42 -14.92
C PRO A 74 -10.04 -3.45 -13.78
N ASN A 75 -10.67 -3.95 -12.73
CA ASN A 75 -11.08 -3.22 -11.54
C ASN A 75 -10.14 -3.43 -10.35
N MET A 76 -8.93 -3.94 -10.60
CA MET A 76 -7.86 -4.03 -9.60
C MET A 76 -6.66 -3.21 -10.04
N LEU A 77 -6.19 -2.32 -9.17
CA LEU A 77 -5.04 -1.45 -9.40
C LEU A 77 -4.04 -1.63 -8.27
N THR A 78 -2.80 -1.26 -8.53
CA THR A 78 -1.75 -1.23 -7.50
C THR A 78 -0.80 -0.07 -7.73
N VAL A 79 -0.24 0.47 -6.68
CA VAL A 79 1.02 1.21 -6.77
C VAL A 79 2.18 0.22 -6.69
N ARG A 80 3.36 0.61 -7.18
CA ARG A 80 4.56 -0.20 -7.10
C ARG A 80 5.22 -0.04 -5.72
N GLY A 81 5.35 -1.15 -4.98
CA GLY A 81 6.00 -1.19 -3.68
C GLY A 81 7.52 -1.42 -3.77
N ASN A 82 8.19 -1.40 -2.61
CA ASN A 82 9.64 -1.61 -2.55
C ASN A 82 10.04 -3.07 -2.83
N ASN A 83 9.14 -4.03 -2.66
CA ASN A 83 9.43 -5.42 -3.03
C ASN A 83 9.35 -5.63 -4.54
N GLU A 84 8.43 -4.99 -5.24
CA GLU A 84 8.42 -4.91 -6.71
C GLU A 84 9.72 -4.29 -7.22
N GLU A 85 10.14 -3.16 -6.65
CA GLU A 85 11.35 -2.45 -7.06
C GLU A 85 12.61 -3.30 -6.90
N LYS A 86 12.72 -4.08 -5.83
CA LYS A 86 13.84 -5.04 -5.63
C LYS A 86 13.90 -6.13 -6.71
N LEU A 87 12.74 -6.58 -7.22
CA LEU A 87 12.71 -7.52 -8.34
C LEU A 87 13.18 -6.84 -9.63
N LEU A 88 12.70 -5.62 -9.91
CA LEU A 88 13.08 -4.86 -11.10
C LEU A 88 14.58 -4.52 -11.14
N ARG A 89 15.18 -4.25 -9.98
CA ARG A 89 16.63 -4.00 -9.84
C ARG A 89 17.47 -5.26 -9.80
N GLY A 90 16.85 -6.45 -9.84
CA GLY A 90 17.58 -7.74 -9.74
C GLY A 90 18.19 -8.02 -8.38
N GLU A 91 17.80 -7.26 -7.34
CA GLU A 91 18.27 -7.46 -5.96
C GLU A 91 17.63 -8.71 -5.32
N LYS A 92 16.46 -9.08 -5.81
CA LYS A 92 15.70 -10.27 -5.43
C LYS A 92 15.10 -10.94 -6.66
N THR A 93 14.81 -12.23 -6.54
CA THR A 93 14.15 -13.02 -7.57
C THR A 93 12.97 -13.79 -7.01
N VAL A 94 11.99 -14.07 -7.85
CA VAL A 94 10.89 -15.01 -7.61
C VAL A 94 10.79 -15.85 -8.87
N ASP A 95 11.19 -17.11 -8.79
CA ASP A 95 11.34 -18.00 -9.96
C ASP A 95 10.04 -18.22 -10.73
N ALA A 96 8.88 -18.05 -10.06
CA ALA A 96 7.57 -18.17 -10.68
C ALA A 96 7.20 -17.00 -11.59
N LEU A 97 7.87 -15.85 -11.48
CA LEU A 97 7.59 -14.68 -12.30
C LEU A 97 8.35 -14.73 -13.63
N THR A 98 7.64 -14.40 -14.70
CA THR A 98 8.19 -14.29 -16.05
C THR A 98 8.68 -12.88 -16.36
N GLU A 99 9.42 -12.70 -17.46
CA GLU A 99 9.77 -11.36 -17.96
C GLU A 99 8.54 -10.51 -18.28
N ALA A 100 7.46 -11.13 -18.75
CA ALA A 100 6.20 -10.43 -18.99
C ALA A 100 5.52 -9.94 -17.70
N ASP A 101 5.68 -10.68 -16.59
CA ASP A 101 5.20 -10.23 -15.28
C ASP A 101 6.04 -9.07 -14.75
N LEU A 102 7.36 -9.16 -14.88
CA LEU A 102 8.27 -8.06 -14.52
C LEU A 102 8.00 -6.80 -15.35
N GLY A 103 7.73 -6.96 -16.64
CA GLY A 103 7.32 -5.85 -17.50
C GLY A 103 6.04 -5.18 -17.01
N TRP A 104 5.01 -5.97 -16.68
CA TRP A 104 3.76 -5.45 -16.10
C TRP A 104 3.98 -4.74 -14.75
N ILE A 105 4.83 -5.31 -13.89
CA ILE A 105 5.21 -4.69 -12.60
C ILE A 105 5.90 -3.35 -12.83
N ALA A 106 6.79 -3.24 -13.81
CA ALA A 106 7.50 -2.00 -14.14
C ALA A 106 6.56 -0.89 -14.61
N ASP A 107 5.44 -1.25 -15.25
CA ASP A 107 4.43 -0.31 -15.73
C ASP A 107 3.50 0.22 -14.61
N GLN A 108 3.55 -0.35 -13.40
CA GLN A 108 2.71 0.13 -12.31
C GLN A 108 3.17 1.50 -11.80
N PRO A 109 2.22 2.42 -11.49
CA PRO A 109 2.56 3.75 -11.02
C PRO A 109 3.17 3.73 -9.61
N ALA A 110 3.94 4.76 -9.29
CA ALA A 110 4.40 4.99 -7.90
C ALA A 110 3.34 5.71 -7.06
N VAL A 111 2.40 6.41 -7.72
CA VAL A 111 1.31 7.17 -7.10
C VAL A 111 0.00 6.90 -7.82
N ILE A 112 -1.05 6.64 -7.08
CA ILE A 112 -2.45 6.72 -7.55
C ILE A 112 -3.14 7.83 -6.78
N SER A 113 -3.98 8.62 -7.43
CA SER A 113 -4.76 9.67 -6.77
C SER A 113 -6.22 9.66 -7.15
N LEU A 114 -7.07 9.98 -6.17
CA LEU A 114 -8.46 10.39 -6.29
C LEU A 114 -8.60 11.84 -5.77
N PRO A 115 -9.76 12.49 -5.87
CA PRO A 115 -9.98 13.78 -5.24
C PRO A 115 -9.60 13.74 -3.75
N GLU A 116 -8.75 14.68 -3.32
CA GLU A 116 -8.28 14.82 -1.94
C GLU A 116 -7.59 13.58 -1.34
N THR A 117 -7.16 12.64 -2.19
CA THR A 117 -6.58 11.36 -1.76
C THR A 117 -5.34 11.02 -2.57
N LEU A 118 -4.30 10.59 -1.88
CA LEU A 118 -3.09 10.01 -2.47
C LEU A 118 -2.92 8.57 -1.97
N ILE A 119 -2.50 7.70 -2.86
CA ILE A 119 -2.14 6.32 -2.55
C ILE A 119 -0.69 6.14 -3.00
N THR A 120 0.18 5.82 -2.06
CA THR A 120 1.60 5.54 -2.28
C THR A 120 2.01 4.35 -1.46
N HIS A 121 3.13 3.68 -1.80
CA HIS A 121 3.51 2.50 -1.03
C HIS A 121 3.91 2.83 0.42
N ALA A 122 4.86 3.74 0.63
CA ALA A 122 5.35 4.02 1.98
C ALA A 122 4.84 5.34 2.58
N GLY A 123 4.30 6.23 1.74
CA GLY A 123 3.84 7.55 2.14
C GLY A 123 4.57 8.69 1.45
N VAL A 124 4.61 9.85 2.09
CA VAL A 124 5.28 11.06 1.60
C VAL A 124 6.18 11.64 2.69
N ASP A 125 7.30 12.22 2.31
CA ASP A 125 8.17 12.95 3.25
C ASP A 125 7.69 14.40 3.35
N PRO A 126 7.09 14.83 4.48
CA PRO A 126 6.54 16.18 4.62
C PRO A 126 7.61 17.30 4.58
N ARG A 127 8.90 16.94 4.63
CA ARG A 127 10.01 17.88 4.53
C ARG A 127 10.36 18.25 3.09
N LYS A 128 9.79 17.54 2.11
CA LYS A 128 10.08 17.72 0.68
C LYS A 128 8.87 18.26 -0.07
N PRO A 129 9.05 19.16 -1.04
CA PRO A 129 8.03 19.41 -2.05
C PRO A 129 7.64 18.11 -2.77
N ARG A 130 6.41 18.02 -3.22
CA ARG A 130 5.93 16.80 -3.93
C ARG A 130 6.72 16.50 -5.20
N THR A 131 7.11 17.53 -5.93
CA THR A 131 7.93 17.44 -7.16
C THR A 131 9.30 16.80 -6.92
N ASP A 132 9.79 16.85 -5.70
CA ASP A 132 11.14 16.38 -5.34
C ASP A 132 11.15 14.94 -4.81
N HIS A 133 9.96 14.31 -4.72
CA HIS A 133 9.88 12.91 -4.33
C HIS A 133 10.33 12.00 -5.45
N THR A 134 11.31 11.16 -5.17
CA THR A 134 11.72 10.05 -6.01
C THR A 134 10.84 8.82 -5.76
N VAL A 135 10.93 7.82 -6.64
CA VAL A 135 10.31 6.52 -6.41
C VAL A 135 10.80 5.90 -5.08
N ASP A 136 12.09 6.03 -4.78
CA ASP A 136 12.68 5.52 -3.53
C ASP A 136 12.09 6.21 -2.29
N ASP A 137 11.82 7.51 -2.33
CA ASP A 137 11.16 8.21 -1.22
C ASP A 137 9.75 7.64 -0.99
N LEU A 138 8.95 7.52 -2.05
CA LEU A 138 7.56 7.04 -1.99
C LEU A 138 7.44 5.56 -1.59
N GLN A 139 8.52 4.79 -1.74
CA GLN A 139 8.56 3.36 -1.45
C GLN A 139 9.22 3.02 -0.10
N ASN A 140 9.94 3.95 0.54
CA ASN A 140 10.75 3.60 1.70
C ASN A 140 10.64 4.56 2.88
N VAL A 141 9.98 5.72 2.75
CA VAL A 141 9.83 6.66 3.86
C VAL A 141 9.12 6.00 5.05
N ARG A 142 9.63 6.25 6.27
CA ARG A 142 9.04 5.73 7.52
C ARG A 142 9.30 6.70 8.66
N SER A 143 10.44 6.57 9.31
CA SER A 143 10.86 7.47 10.39
C SER A 143 11.38 8.81 9.85
N MET A 144 11.13 9.88 10.59
CA MET A 144 11.72 11.20 10.36
C MET A 144 13.08 11.36 11.04
N VAL A 145 13.49 10.36 11.83
CA VAL A 145 14.80 10.30 12.48
C VAL A 145 15.81 9.68 11.52
N PRO A 146 16.93 10.35 11.19
CA PRO A 146 17.97 9.78 10.36
C PRO A 146 18.45 8.43 10.91
N ASP A 147 18.69 7.47 10.02
CA ASP A 147 19.23 6.14 10.31
C ASP A 147 18.42 5.28 11.31
N ALA A 148 17.17 5.68 11.61
CA ALA A 148 16.34 5.04 12.63
C ALA A 148 14.95 4.65 12.10
N SER A 149 14.89 3.66 11.19
CA SER A 149 13.67 3.29 10.44
C SER A 149 12.44 2.96 11.30
N TYR A 150 12.60 2.55 12.55
CA TYR A 150 11.51 2.11 13.43
C TYR A 150 11.34 3.00 14.68
N GLN A 151 11.87 4.21 14.66
CA GLN A 151 11.75 5.16 15.77
C GLN A 151 10.85 6.35 15.39
N PRO A 152 9.92 6.76 16.26
CA PRO A 152 9.13 7.95 16.05
C PRO A 152 9.99 9.23 16.17
N PRO A 153 9.56 10.37 15.59
CA PRO A 153 8.31 10.51 14.86
C PRO A 153 8.39 9.88 13.48
N PHE A 154 7.27 9.32 13.04
CA PHE A 154 7.08 8.84 11.69
C PHE A 154 6.54 9.97 10.80
N TRP A 155 6.65 9.84 9.47
CA TRP A 155 6.17 10.85 8.55
C TRP A 155 4.67 11.15 8.76
N PHE A 156 3.85 10.14 9.01
CA PHE A 156 2.41 10.26 9.26
C PHE A 156 2.06 10.88 10.63
N ASP A 157 3.04 11.11 11.51
CA ASP A 157 2.89 11.90 12.74
C ASP A 157 3.06 13.41 12.49
N ARG A 158 3.57 13.80 11.31
CA ARG A 158 3.95 15.17 10.98
C ARG A 158 3.32 15.69 9.69
N TYR A 159 2.69 14.81 8.92
CA TYR A 159 2.08 15.20 7.66
C TYR A 159 0.71 15.89 7.94
N ASP A 160 0.56 17.09 7.41
CA ASP A 160 -0.63 17.95 7.49
C ASP A 160 -1.03 18.52 6.10
N GLY A 161 -0.63 17.81 5.03
CA GLY A 161 -0.93 18.19 3.65
C GLY A 161 -2.42 18.10 3.32
N PRO A 162 -2.82 18.66 2.15
CA PRO A 162 -4.24 18.80 1.80
C PRO A 162 -4.91 17.50 1.41
N GLU A 163 -4.17 16.45 1.00
CA GLU A 163 -4.73 15.16 0.66
C GLU A 163 -4.50 14.15 1.79
N ARG A 164 -5.46 13.25 1.98
CA ARG A 164 -5.32 12.08 2.85
C ARG A 164 -4.46 11.03 2.16
N VAL A 165 -3.36 10.61 2.77
CA VAL A 165 -2.39 9.67 2.19
C VAL A 165 -2.64 8.27 2.70
N PHE A 166 -2.92 7.33 1.80
CA PHE A 166 -3.02 5.90 2.08
C PHE A 166 -1.69 5.22 1.81
N PHE A 167 -1.27 4.37 2.73
CA PHE A 167 0.05 3.74 2.67
C PHE A 167 0.10 2.34 3.29
N GLY A 168 1.10 1.56 2.88
CA GLY A 168 1.52 0.28 3.43
C GLY A 168 2.94 0.33 3.99
N HIS A 169 3.78 -0.67 3.65
CA HIS A 169 5.22 -0.70 3.93
C HIS A 169 5.60 -0.70 5.42
N THR A 170 4.99 0.17 6.18
CA THR A 170 5.21 0.28 7.63
C THR A 170 4.27 -0.69 8.32
N VAL A 171 4.82 -1.83 8.76
CA VAL A 171 4.00 -2.87 9.39
C VAL A 171 3.48 -2.40 10.74
N LEU A 172 2.17 -2.34 10.84
CA LEU A 172 1.41 -1.83 11.98
C LEU A 172 0.81 -2.99 12.78
N SER A 173 0.71 -2.86 14.10
CA SER A 173 -0.02 -3.83 14.93
C SER A 173 -1.55 -3.69 14.83
N ALA A 174 -2.03 -2.55 14.31
CA ALA A 174 -3.41 -2.26 13.96
C ALA A 174 -3.43 -1.12 12.91
N PRO A 175 -4.49 -0.99 12.10
CA PRO A 175 -4.57 0.08 11.11
C PRO A 175 -4.47 1.47 11.75
N ILE A 176 -3.84 2.40 11.04
CA ILE A 176 -3.86 3.82 11.38
C ILE A 176 -4.93 4.49 10.54
N VAL A 177 -5.90 5.15 11.18
CA VAL A 177 -6.91 5.99 10.52
C VAL A 177 -6.85 7.36 11.15
N ARG A 178 -6.27 8.34 10.43
CA ARG A 178 -6.14 9.74 10.85
C ARG A 178 -6.69 10.66 9.78
N GLU A 179 -6.82 11.93 10.09
CA GLU A 179 -7.32 12.95 9.17
C GLU A 179 -6.50 12.99 7.86
N HIS A 180 -5.17 12.98 7.96
CA HIS A 180 -4.27 13.13 6.81
C HIS A 180 -3.53 11.85 6.41
N ALA A 181 -3.67 10.74 7.14
CA ALA A 181 -2.93 9.50 6.85
C ALA A 181 -3.71 8.25 7.25
N VAL A 182 -3.71 7.24 6.36
CA VAL A 182 -4.32 5.92 6.60
C VAL A 182 -3.29 4.84 6.28
N GLY A 183 -2.85 4.11 7.31
CA GLY A 183 -1.87 3.01 7.20
C GLY A 183 -2.56 1.66 7.23
N LEU A 184 -2.33 0.82 6.22
CA LEU A 184 -3.06 -0.42 5.97
C LEU A 184 -2.20 -1.69 5.98
N ASP A 185 -0.85 -1.60 6.03
CA ASP A 185 -0.01 -2.79 6.19
C ASP A 185 -0.11 -3.28 7.65
N THR A 186 -1.06 -4.15 7.90
CA THR A 186 -1.26 -4.78 9.20
C THR A 186 -0.58 -6.13 9.31
N GLY A 187 0.27 -6.49 8.36
CA GLY A 187 1.21 -7.60 8.47
C GLY A 187 0.58 -8.98 8.31
N TYR A 188 -0.33 -9.17 7.37
CA TYR A 188 -0.95 -10.47 7.10
C TYR A 188 0.08 -11.59 6.95
N VAL A 189 1.11 -11.40 6.13
CA VAL A 189 2.16 -12.40 5.88
C VAL A 189 2.93 -12.80 7.14
N TYR A 190 2.87 -11.97 8.18
CA TYR A 190 3.49 -12.20 9.49
C TYR A 190 2.49 -12.77 10.53
N GLY A 191 1.30 -13.20 10.12
CA GLY A 191 0.31 -13.84 10.98
C GLY A 191 -0.69 -12.90 11.64
N ASN A 192 -0.83 -11.67 11.12
CA ASN A 192 -1.83 -10.70 11.59
C ASN A 192 -3.01 -10.60 10.59
N GLU A 193 -3.32 -9.45 10.01
CA GLU A 193 -4.50 -9.23 9.18
C GLU A 193 -4.16 -8.61 7.82
N LEU A 194 -4.96 -8.88 6.78
CA LEU A 194 -5.04 -8.10 5.55
C LEU A 194 -6.18 -7.09 5.71
N THR A 195 -5.85 -5.82 5.62
CA THR A 195 -6.79 -4.73 5.88
C THR A 195 -7.17 -4.03 4.58
N ALA A 196 -8.47 -3.83 4.39
CA ALA A 196 -9.05 -2.94 3.40
C ALA A 196 -9.76 -1.76 4.06
N TYR A 197 -9.76 -0.64 3.38
CA TYR A 197 -10.46 0.57 3.75
C TYR A 197 -11.48 0.91 2.67
N ASP A 198 -12.75 1.03 3.05
CA ASP A 198 -13.80 1.56 2.20
C ASP A 198 -13.66 3.09 2.12
N TRP A 199 -13.28 3.57 0.95
CA TRP A 199 -13.00 5.00 0.72
C TRP A 199 -14.25 5.87 0.81
N ARG A 200 -15.44 5.32 0.51
CA ARG A 200 -16.70 6.06 0.58
C ARG A 200 -17.35 6.01 1.95
N ALA A 201 -17.35 4.83 2.58
CA ALA A 201 -17.98 4.64 3.88
C ALA A 201 -17.10 5.06 5.06
N ASP A 202 -15.78 5.27 4.86
CA ASP A 202 -14.78 5.53 5.92
C ASP A 202 -14.72 4.37 6.94
N GLU A 203 -14.79 3.11 6.44
CA GLU A 203 -14.85 1.91 7.25
C GLU A 203 -13.71 0.94 6.92
N LEU A 204 -13.36 0.09 7.88
CA LEU A 204 -12.34 -0.95 7.74
C LEU A 204 -12.98 -2.33 7.61
N SER A 205 -12.38 -3.16 6.74
CA SER A 205 -12.63 -4.59 6.66
C SER A 205 -11.31 -5.34 6.76
N THR A 206 -11.27 -6.45 7.51
CA THR A 206 -10.05 -7.22 7.71
C THR A 206 -10.27 -8.71 7.49
N VAL A 207 -9.22 -9.41 7.05
CA VAL A 207 -9.14 -10.86 6.98
C VAL A 207 -7.97 -11.30 7.87
N ALA A 208 -8.26 -12.06 8.93
CA ALA A 208 -7.22 -12.59 9.81
C ALA A 208 -6.41 -13.67 9.10
N ALA A 209 -5.11 -13.73 9.37
CA ALA A 209 -4.25 -14.79 8.85
C ALA A 209 -4.49 -16.09 9.62
N ASP A 210 -4.61 -17.19 8.88
CA ASP A 210 -4.71 -18.53 9.47
C ASP A 210 -3.33 -19.08 9.89
N GLU A 211 -2.26 -18.56 9.25
CA GLU A 211 -0.88 -18.98 9.51
C GLU A 211 0.12 -17.82 9.33
N THR A 212 1.31 -18.02 9.87
CA THR A 212 2.45 -17.09 9.67
C THR A 212 3.34 -17.61 8.56
N HIS A 213 3.44 -16.88 7.44
CA HIS A 213 4.29 -17.28 6.31
C HIS A 213 5.74 -16.82 6.49
N GLU A 214 5.96 -15.67 7.12
CA GLU A 214 7.30 -15.14 7.41
C GLU A 214 7.38 -14.65 8.86
N ALA A 215 8.44 -15.01 9.58
CA ALA A 215 8.64 -14.54 10.95
C ALA A 215 9.09 -13.06 10.98
N ARG A 216 8.52 -12.28 11.90
CA ARG A 216 8.89 -10.89 12.12
C ARG A 216 9.06 -10.59 13.60
N PRO A 217 10.18 -9.97 14.04
CA PRO A 217 10.36 -9.55 15.42
C PRO A 217 9.27 -8.56 15.86
N ALA A 218 8.76 -8.72 17.08
CA ALA A 218 7.64 -7.92 17.59
C ALA A 218 7.95 -6.40 17.63
N GLU A 219 9.19 -6.05 17.90
CA GLU A 219 9.68 -4.65 17.94
C GLU A 219 9.67 -3.96 16.55
N LYS A 220 9.46 -4.72 15.47
CA LYS A 220 9.30 -4.20 14.12
C LYS A 220 7.85 -3.97 13.72
N PHE A 221 6.89 -4.28 14.61
CA PHE A 221 5.52 -3.83 14.46
C PHE A 221 5.36 -2.48 15.14
N ILE A 222 4.91 -1.49 14.38
CA ILE A 222 4.66 -0.17 14.92
C ILE A 222 3.24 -0.14 15.48
N SER A 223 3.13 0.15 16.78
CA SER A 223 1.83 0.35 17.41
C SER A 223 1.37 1.78 17.18
N PRO A 224 0.14 1.99 16.67
CA PRO A 224 -0.43 3.32 16.56
C PRO A 224 -0.46 3.99 17.94
N SER A 225 0.25 5.10 18.12
CA SER A 225 0.10 5.90 19.33
C SER A 225 -1.26 6.59 19.32
N VAL A 226 -1.99 6.50 20.43
CA VAL A 226 -3.32 7.13 20.58
C VAL A 226 -3.23 8.65 20.54
N ASN A 227 -2.03 9.22 20.81
CA ASN A 227 -1.73 10.64 20.63
C ASN A 227 -0.35 10.77 19.97
N PRO A 228 -0.22 11.44 18.83
CA PRO A 228 1.10 11.80 18.31
C PRO A 228 1.83 12.68 19.33
N PRO A 229 3.15 12.52 19.51
CA PRO A 229 3.92 13.42 20.34
C PRO A 229 3.80 14.86 19.79
N GLN A 230 3.48 15.79 20.70
CA GLN A 230 3.38 17.23 20.41
C GLN A 230 4.70 17.82 19.93
#